data_0f728a6e2774abbe380f7804eeb11adb
#
_entry.id   0f728a6e2774abbe380f7804eeb11adb
#
_cell.length_a   1.000
_cell.length_b   1.000
_cell.length_c   1.000
_cell.angle_alpha   90.00
_cell.angle_beta   90.00
_cell.angle_gamma   90.00
#
_symmetry.space_group_name_H-M   'P 1'
#
loop_
_entity.id
_entity.type
_entity.pdbx_description
1 polymer ?
#
loop_
_entity_poly.entity_id
_entity_poly.type
_entity_poly.pdbx_seq_one_letter_code
_entity_poly.pdbx_strand_id
1 'polypeptide(L)'
;MSDLRLAIRGAYCFYPLEKRQSVIYTGYKATQCHFKEGKPMPSQTFLNLSPEKQDRLVTAGIMEFSQRPKSQASVSNIIRSAEIPRGSFYQYFEDLDDFFSYLFQQVLLELDQFTSDVTLDLDLKSALINHGSQYIEFMLTSHYSQFLRQVLLHADFQLVKRIYQASRWVHQSNNLDQEKLLTYFEKYLVIEQKDIGNFIEFYHFVLTHCITKALVNHWTLDDCQELFEQRLQWLLKGTLRREILND
;
A
#
# COMPACT_ATOMS: atom_id res chain seq x y z
N MET A 1 -9.68 -1.55 20.30
CA MET A 1 -8.84 -2.47 19.50
C MET A 1 -8.72 -2.03 18.03
N SER A 2 -8.79 -0.73 17.75
CA SER A 2 -8.81 -0.14 16.40
C SER A 2 -7.67 0.87 16.14
N ASP A 3 -6.79 1.13 17.09
CA ASP A 3 -6.14 2.43 17.17
C ASP A 3 -4.72 2.54 16.57
N LEU A 4 -3.95 1.46 16.44
CA LEU A 4 -2.65 1.50 15.75
C LEU A 4 -2.75 1.15 14.26
N ARG A 5 -3.84 0.51 13.86
CA ARG A 5 -4.18 0.30 12.44
C ARG A 5 -4.10 1.60 11.64
N LEU A 6 -4.45 2.71 12.32
CA LEU A 6 -4.49 4.06 11.77
C LEU A 6 -3.12 4.74 11.75
N ALA A 7 -2.23 4.29 12.57
CA ALA A 7 -0.99 4.93 12.95
C ALA A 7 0.10 4.86 11.88
N ILE A 8 0.38 3.67 11.40
CA ILE A 8 1.34 3.45 10.31
C ILE A 8 0.74 3.90 8.99
N ARG A 9 -0.62 3.95 8.90
CA ARG A 9 -1.39 4.51 7.79
C ARG A 9 -1.26 6.03 7.66
N GLY A 10 -1.24 6.78 8.78
CA GLY A 10 -1.27 8.25 8.77
C GLY A 10 0.01 8.93 8.31
N ALA A 11 1.14 8.27 8.38
CA ALA A 11 2.44 8.90 8.24
C ALA A 11 2.88 9.23 6.82
N TYR A 12 2.24 8.68 5.80
CA TYR A 12 2.41 9.18 4.42
C TYR A 12 1.69 10.52 4.17
N CYS A 13 1.03 11.11 5.17
CA CYS A 13 0.13 12.26 5.03
C CYS A 13 0.70 13.60 5.50
N PHE A 14 2.01 13.76 5.69
CA PHE A 14 2.57 15.09 5.99
C PHE A 14 2.69 15.96 4.74
N TYR A 15 1.57 16.56 4.31
CA TYR A 15 1.54 17.69 3.38
C TYR A 15 0.55 18.77 3.86
N PRO A 16 0.77 20.06 3.55
CA PRO A 16 0.07 21.18 4.18
C PRO A 16 -1.44 21.16 4.04
N LEU A 17 -2.13 21.63 5.09
CA LEU A 17 -3.56 21.58 5.39
C LEU A 17 -4.50 22.34 4.42
N GLU A 18 -4.02 23.00 3.38
CA GLU A 18 -4.79 24.03 2.65
C GLU A 18 -5.75 23.52 1.56
N LYS A 19 -5.80 22.21 1.26
CA LYS A 19 -6.74 21.66 0.25
C LYS A 19 -7.39 20.35 0.70
N ARG A 20 -8.21 20.40 1.77
CA ARG A 20 -9.01 19.25 2.22
C ARG A 20 -10.46 19.41 1.79
N GLN A 21 -10.95 18.57 0.86
CA GLN A 21 -12.36 18.25 0.74
C GLN A 21 -12.62 16.90 1.40
N SER A 22 -13.50 16.90 2.41
CA SER A 22 -13.90 15.76 3.21
C SER A 22 -14.76 14.79 2.40
N VAL A 23 -14.40 13.51 2.39
CA VAL A 23 -15.29 12.43 1.97
C VAL A 23 -15.45 11.45 3.13
N ILE A 24 -16.70 11.31 3.59
CA ILE A 24 -17.10 10.42 4.69
C ILE A 24 -17.33 9.02 4.15
N TYR A 25 -16.68 8.01 4.75
CA TYR A 25 -16.84 6.59 4.39
C TYR A 25 -17.75 5.86 5.37
N THR A 26 -18.83 5.31 4.85
CA THR A 26 -19.63 4.29 5.51
C THR A 26 -19.74 3.06 4.61
N GLY A 27 -19.12 1.95 5.02
CA GLY A 27 -19.31 0.62 4.41
C GLY A 27 -18.45 0.36 3.16
N TYR A 28 -18.04 -0.89 3.00
CA TYR A 28 -17.34 -1.43 1.82
C TYR A 28 -18.15 -1.22 0.53
N LYS A 29 -18.06 -0.04 -0.04
CA LYS A 29 -18.50 0.22 -1.41
C LYS A 29 -17.27 0.72 -2.16
N ALA A 30 -17.04 0.13 -3.34
CA ALA A 30 -16.00 0.52 -4.26
C ALA A 30 -15.88 2.04 -4.35
N THR A 31 -14.76 2.57 -3.92
CA THR A 31 -14.55 3.99 -3.74
C THR A 31 -13.99 4.61 -5.01
N GLN A 32 -14.54 5.73 -5.40
CA GLN A 32 -14.10 6.49 -6.57
C GLN A 32 -12.71 7.07 -6.35
N CYS A 33 -11.76 6.62 -7.14
CA CYS A 33 -10.41 7.16 -7.16
C CYS A 33 -10.27 8.25 -8.22
N HIS A 34 -9.83 9.44 -7.83
CA HIS A 34 -9.61 10.55 -8.76
C HIS A 34 -8.11 10.65 -9.07
N PHE A 35 -7.66 10.09 -10.19
CA PHE A 35 -6.27 10.20 -10.65
C PHE A 35 -6.04 11.22 -11.77
N LYS A 36 -7.10 11.64 -12.46
CA LYS A 36 -7.08 12.73 -13.45
C LYS A 36 -8.16 13.75 -13.12
N GLU A 37 -7.89 15.02 -13.32
CA GLU A 37 -8.86 16.08 -13.16
C GLU A 37 -10.10 15.78 -14.03
N GLY A 38 -11.23 15.48 -13.38
CA GLY A 38 -12.56 15.52 -13.99
C GLY A 38 -13.38 14.25 -14.10
N LYS A 39 -12.83 13.03 -13.94
CA LYS A 39 -13.65 11.81 -13.98
C LYS A 39 -13.35 10.88 -12.80
N PRO A 40 -14.39 10.40 -12.08
CA PRO A 40 -14.24 9.37 -11.08
C PRO A 40 -13.86 8.04 -11.74
N MET A 41 -12.83 7.37 -11.23
CA MET A 41 -12.40 6.05 -11.69
C MET A 41 -12.43 5.05 -10.52
N PRO A 42 -12.95 3.84 -10.71
CA PRO A 42 -13.62 3.33 -11.90
C PRO A 42 -14.94 4.06 -12.19
N SER A 43 -15.45 3.93 -13.42
CA SER A 43 -16.71 4.56 -13.81
C SER A 43 -17.90 4.03 -12.99
N GLN A 44 -18.99 4.83 -12.90
CA GLN A 44 -20.23 4.37 -12.27
C GLN A 44 -20.79 3.10 -12.94
N THR A 45 -20.55 2.93 -14.24
CA THR A 45 -20.96 1.72 -14.98
C THR A 45 -20.28 0.47 -14.44
N PHE A 46 -18.99 0.54 -14.10
CA PHE A 46 -18.27 -0.56 -13.45
C PHE A 46 -18.82 -0.82 -12.04
N LEU A 47 -19.04 0.22 -11.25
CA LEU A 47 -19.54 0.12 -9.87
C LEU A 47 -20.93 -0.51 -9.78
N ASN A 48 -21.74 -0.34 -10.85
CA ASN A 48 -23.08 -0.92 -10.95
C ASN A 48 -23.10 -2.37 -11.48
N LEU A 49 -21.94 -2.95 -11.82
CA LEU A 49 -21.88 -4.37 -12.19
C LEU A 49 -22.19 -5.28 -10.98
N SER A 50 -22.68 -6.48 -11.28
CA SER A 50 -22.76 -7.50 -10.22
C SER A 50 -21.37 -7.83 -9.66
N PRO A 51 -21.28 -8.19 -8.36
CA PRO A 51 -19.99 -8.54 -7.74
C PRO A 51 -19.18 -9.57 -8.54
N GLU A 52 -19.84 -10.58 -9.09
CA GLU A 52 -19.19 -11.64 -9.88
C GLU A 52 -18.55 -11.09 -11.17
N LYS A 53 -19.17 -10.08 -11.81
CA LYS A 53 -18.62 -9.46 -13.03
C LYS A 53 -17.44 -8.54 -12.70
N GLN A 54 -17.52 -7.81 -11.58
CA GLN A 54 -16.40 -7.02 -11.08
C GLN A 54 -15.21 -7.94 -10.75
N ASP A 55 -15.45 -9.02 -10.00
CA ASP A 55 -14.44 -9.97 -9.56
C ASP A 55 -13.76 -10.66 -10.76
N ARG A 56 -14.51 -11.09 -11.77
CA ARG A 56 -13.91 -11.68 -12.99
C ARG A 56 -12.97 -10.71 -13.71
N LEU A 57 -13.34 -9.41 -13.79
CA LEU A 57 -12.49 -8.44 -14.46
C LEU A 57 -11.24 -8.12 -13.60
N VAL A 58 -11.40 -7.99 -12.28
CA VAL A 58 -10.30 -7.79 -11.32
C VAL A 58 -9.34 -8.98 -11.39
N THR A 59 -9.84 -10.19 -11.29
CA THR A 59 -9.03 -11.42 -11.38
C THR A 59 -8.28 -11.52 -12.70
N ALA A 60 -8.94 -11.25 -13.84
CA ALA A 60 -8.30 -11.24 -15.15
C ALA A 60 -7.17 -10.20 -15.23
N GLY A 61 -7.36 -9.03 -14.63
CA GLY A 61 -6.34 -7.98 -14.55
C GLY A 61 -5.15 -8.38 -13.68
N ILE A 62 -5.40 -8.88 -12.47
CA ILE A 62 -4.35 -9.37 -11.58
C ILE A 62 -3.53 -10.48 -12.26
N MET A 63 -4.19 -11.43 -12.93
CA MET A 63 -3.51 -12.50 -13.67
C MET A 63 -2.62 -11.95 -14.82
N GLU A 64 -3.13 -11.01 -15.63
CA GLU A 64 -2.36 -10.42 -16.73
C GLU A 64 -1.11 -9.70 -16.22
N PHE A 65 -1.26 -8.85 -15.20
CA PHE A 65 -0.14 -8.11 -14.61
C PHE A 65 0.78 -8.95 -13.73
N SER A 66 0.36 -10.13 -13.30
CA SER A 66 1.23 -11.10 -12.61
C SER A 66 2.17 -11.84 -13.56
N GLN A 67 1.72 -12.06 -14.79
CA GLN A 67 2.48 -12.84 -15.78
C GLN A 67 3.53 -12.03 -16.54
N ARG A 68 3.36 -10.70 -16.61
CA ARG A 68 4.24 -9.81 -17.39
C ARG A 68 4.28 -8.39 -16.83
N PRO A 69 5.35 -7.63 -17.11
CA PRO A 69 5.42 -6.22 -16.77
C PRO A 69 4.24 -5.42 -17.35
N LYS A 70 3.83 -4.36 -16.68
CA LYS A 70 2.74 -3.47 -17.12
C LYS A 70 2.89 -3.00 -18.57
N SER A 71 4.13 -2.70 -19.00
CA SER A 71 4.45 -2.26 -20.37
C SER A 71 4.15 -3.30 -21.44
N GLN A 72 4.01 -4.58 -21.08
CA GLN A 72 3.70 -5.71 -21.98
C GLN A 72 2.28 -6.23 -21.79
N ALA A 73 1.53 -5.71 -20.84
CA ALA A 73 0.16 -6.12 -20.56
C ALA A 73 -0.80 -5.63 -21.65
N SER A 74 -1.87 -6.39 -21.88
CA SER A 74 -2.80 -6.17 -22.99
C SER A 74 -4.26 -6.20 -22.55
N VAL A 75 -4.99 -5.13 -22.90
CA VAL A 75 -6.46 -5.10 -22.75
C VAL A 75 -7.11 -6.31 -23.45
N SER A 76 -6.57 -6.74 -24.60
CA SER A 76 -7.12 -7.89 -25.34
C SER A 76 -7.03 -9.20 -24.56
N ASN A 77 -5.97 -9.41 -23.78
CA ASN A 77 -5.86 -10.58 -22.92
C ASN A 77 -6.84 -10.51 -21.75
N ILE A 78 -6.93 -9.34 -21.11
CA ILE A 78 -7.82 -9.09 -19.98
C ILE A 78 -9.27 -9.34 -20.34
N ILE A 79 -9.76 -8.73 -21.44
CA ILE A 79 -11.17 -8.88 -21.88
C ILE A 79 -11.51 -10.31 -22.28
N ARG A 80 -10.56 -11.03 -22.89
CA ARG A 80 -10.72 -12.44 -23.24
C ARG A 80 -10.84 -13.30 -21.96
N SER A 81 -9.97 -13.08 -20.98
CA SER A 81 -10.00 -13.82 -19.71
C SER A 81 -11.23 -13.48 -18.86
N ALA A 82 -11.66 -12.21 -18.88
CA ALA A 82 -12.85 -11.75 -18.15
C ALA A 82 -14.17 -12.06 -18.88
N GLU A 83 -14.11 -12.57 -20.14
CA GLU A 83 -15.27 -12.86 -20.99
C GLU A 83 -16.19 -11.63 -21.20
N ILE A 84 -15.59 -10.46 -21.46
CA ILE A 84 -16.31 -9.21 -21.71
C ILE A 84 -16.02 -8.67 -23.11
N PRO A 85 -16.98 -7.97 -23.75
CA PRO A 85 -16.73 -7.24 -24.99
C PRO A 85 -15.68 -6.14 -24.82
N ARG A 86 -14.85 -5.90 -25.87
CA ARG A 86 -13.83 -4.85 -25.84
C ARG A 86 -14.39 -3.46 -25.49
N GLY A 87 -15.55 -3.11 -26.04
CA GLY A 87 -16.21 -1.84 -25.78
C GLY A 87 -16.61 -1.65 -24.31
N SER A 88 -16.92 -2.74 -23.60
CA SER A 88 -17.26 -2.70 -22.18
C SER A 88 -16.07 -2.29 -21.31
N PHE A 89 -14.86 -2.74 -21.63
CA PHE A 89 -13.66 -2.33 -20.90
C PHE A 89 -13.51 -0.80 -20.87
N TYR A 90 -13.66 -0.14 -22.02
CA TYR A 90 -13.53 1.33 -22.13
C TYR A 90 -14.74 2.10 -21.60
N GLN A 91 -15.84 1.42 -21.27
CA GLN A 91 -16.92 2.00 -20.47
C GLN A 91 -16.61 2.00 -18.97
N TYR A 92 -15.73 1.10 -18.52
CA TYR A 92 -15.37 0.93 -17.12
C TYR A 92 -14.13 1.75 -16.74
N PHE A 93 -13.11 1.73 -17.59
CA PHE A 93 -11.79 2.37 -17.38
C PHE A 93 -11.38 3.14 -18.63
N GLU A 94 -10.72 4.28 -18.45
CA GLU A 94 -10.27 5.11 -19.58
C GLU A 94 -9.21 4.38 -20.41
N ASP A 95 -8.24 3.77 -19.72
CA ASP A 95 -7.13 3.03 -20.32
C ASP A 95 -6.63 1.90 -19.41
N LEU A 96 -5.59 1.22 -19.86
CA LEU A 96 -4.93 0.14 -19.10
C LEU A 96 -4.25 0.68 -17.82
N ASP A 97 -3.79 1.91 -17.84
CA ASP A 97 -3.14 2.57 -16.71
C ASP A 97 -4.12 2.88 -15.59
N ASP A 98 -5.33 3.32 -15.93
CA ASP A 98 -6.42 3.51 -14.98
C ASP A 98 -6.82 2.20 -14.32
N PHE A 99 -6.97 1.14 -15.12
CA PHE A 99 -7.31 -0.18 -14.61
C PHE A 99 -6.22 -0.73 -13.68
N PHE A 100 -4.95 -0.61 -14.10
CA PHE A 100 -3.82 -0.99 -13.24
C PHE A 100 -3.84 -0.24 -11.92
N SER A 101 -4.08 1.08 -11.95
CA SER A 101 -4.11 1.92 -10.75
C SER A 101 -5.23 1.51 -9.80
N TYR A 102 -6.40 1.18 -10.34
CA TYR A 102 -7.52 0.64 -9.59
C TYR A 102 -7.15 -0.70 -8.91
N LEU A 103 -6.60 -1.65 -9.65
CA LEU A 103 -6.17 -2.95 -9.10
C LEU A 103 -5.14 -2.77 -8.00
N PHE A 104 -4.15 -1.93 -8.24
CA PHE A 104 -3.10 -1.68 -7.25
C PHE A 104 -3.68 -1.09 -5.95
N GLN A 105 -4.68 -0.23 -6.04
CA GLN A 105 -5.38 0.29 -4.84
C GLN A 105 -6.12 -0.81 -4.09
N GLN A 106 -6.80 -1.74 -4.78
CA GLN A 106 -7.45 -2.87 -4.13
C GLN A 106 -6.43 -3.72 -3.36
N VAL A 107 -5.27 -4.00 -3.98
CA VAL A 107 -4.18 -4.74 -3.32
C VAL A 107 -3.63 -3.98 -2.10
N LEU A 108 -3.49 -2.65 -2.19
CA LEU A 108 -3.05 -1.84 -1.04
C LEU A 108 -4.09 -1.84 0.10
N LEU A 109 -5.39 -1.83 -0.21
CA LEU A 109 -6.44 -1.94 0.80
C LEU A 109 -6.41 -3.29 1.52
N GLU A 110 -6.18 -4.38 0.80
CA GLU A 110 -6.04 -5.71 1.41
C GLU A 110 -4.75 -5.84 2.23
N LEU A 111 -3.63 -5.34 1.73
CA LEU A 111 -2.37 -5.24 2.49
C LEU A 111 -2.59 -4.49 3.81
N ASP A 112 -3.28 -3.37 3.74
CA ASP A 112 -3.59 -2.53 4.86
C ASP A 112 -4.47 -3.26 5.90
N GLN A 113 -5.45 -4.04 5.47
CA GLN A 113 -6.24 -4.91 6.35
C GLN A 113 -5.40 -6.03 6.96
N PHE A 114 -4.52 -6.66 6.18
CA PHE A 114 -3.66 -7.75 6.64
C PHE A 114 -2.66 -7.27 7.69
N THR A 115 -2.08 -6.08 7.52
CA THR A 115 -1.10 -5.50 8.46
C THR A 115 -1.75 -4.75 9.64
N SER A 116 -3.05 -4.85 9.80
CA SER A 116 -3.85 -4.02 10.70
C SER A 116 -3.78 -4.37 12.18
N ASP A 117 -3.13 -5.48 12.58
CA ASP A 117 -3.08 -5.96 13.97
C ASP A 117 -1.95 -5.34 14.82
N VAL A 118 -1.39 -4.23 14.37
CA VAL A 118 -0.36 -3.51 15.13
C VAL A 118 -1.01 -2.75 16.30
N THR A 119 -0.69 -3.12 17.53
CA THR A 119 -1.28 -2.54 18.74
C THR A 119 -0.37 -1.46 19.36
N LEU A 120 -0.95 -0.32 19.80
CA LEU A 120 -0.24 0.75 20.54
C LEU A 120 0.25 0.28 21.93
N ASP A 121 -0.13 -0.92 22.33
CA ASP A 121 0.28 -1.53 23.59
C ASP A 121 1.71 -2.08 23.56
N LEU A 122 2.29 -2.23 22.36
CA LEU A 122 3.67 -2.66 22.16
C LEU A 122 4.63 -1.47 22.25
N ASP A 123 5.87 -1.73 22.63
CA ASP A 123 6.95 -0.77 22.40
C ASP A 123 7.17 -0.56 20.88
N LEU A 124 7.78 0.59 20.53
CA LEU A 124 7.93 0.97 19.12
C LEU A 124 8.70 -0.08 18.29
N LYS A 125 9.75 -0.68 18.85
CA LYS A 125 10.55 -1.68 18.15
C LYS A 125 9.70 -2.91 17.82
N SER A 126 9.00 -3.45 18.82
CA SER A 126 8.11 -4.62 18.66
C SER A 126 6.96 -4.32 17.71
N ALA A 127 6.37 -3.12 17.77
CA ALA A 127 5.33 -2.69 16.84
C ALA A 127 5.81 -2.63 15.38
N LEU A 128 6.99 -2.06 15.14
CA LEU A 128 7.58 -1.97 13.81
C LEU A 128 8.02 -3.33 13.27
N ILE A 129 8.56 -4.23 14.11
CA ILE A 129 8.89 -5.61 13.71
C ILE A 129 7.61 -6.35 13.31
N ASN A 130 6.58 -6.32 14.15
CA ASN A 130 5.32 -7.01 13.87
C ASN A 130 4.68 -6.54 12.56
N HIS A 131 4.54 -5.22 12.38
CA HIS A 131 4.03 -4.65 11.12
C HIS A 131 4.91 -5.04 9.93
N GLY A 132 6.24 -4.93 10.06
CA GLY A 132 7.16 -5.24 8.98
C GLY A 132 7.12 -6.71 8.58
N SER A 133 7.01 -7.62 9.54
CA SER A 133 6.89 -9.06 9.29
C SER A 133 5.60 -9.39 8.53
N GLN A 134 4.46 -8.84 8.95
CA GLN A 134 3.20 -8.99 8.24
C GLN A 134 3.26 -8.40 6.83
N TYR A 135 3.86 -7.21 6.68
CA TYR A 135 4.04 -6.58 5.38
C TYR A 135 4.88 -7.45 4.43
N ILE A 136 6.01 -7.98 4.90
CA ILE A 136 6.89 -8.88 4.13
C ILE A 136 6.14 -10.17 3.77
N GLU A 137 5.43 -10.77 4.73
CA GLU A 137 4.62 -11.97 4.50
C GLU A 137 3.60 -11.75 3.39
N PHE A 138 2.78 -10.68 3.47
CA PHE A 138 1.81 -10.36 2.43
C PHE A 138 2.48 -10.19 1.06
N MET A 139 3.57 -9.42 1.00
CA MET A 139 4.25 -9.12 -0.25
C MET A 139 4.87 -10.36 -0.92
N LEU A 140 5.32 -11.34 -0.14
CA LEU A 140 6.01 -12.52 -0.66
C LEU A 140 5.11 -13.75 -0.83
N THR A 141 4.04 -13.87 -0.02
CA THR A 141 3.27 -15.12 0.07
C THR A 141 1.80 -15.01 -0.31
N SER A 142 1.22 -13.79 -0.34
CA SER A 142 -0.18 -13.62 -0.71
C SER A 142 -0.44 -14.04 -2.16
N HIS A 143 -1.72 -14.23 -2.49
CA HIS A 143 -2.12 -14.49 -3.88
C HIS A 143 -1.80 -13.33 -4.85
N TYR A 144 -1.45 -12.14 -4.32
CA TYR A 144 -0.94 -11.00 -5.08
C TYR A 144 0.58 -10.98 -5.25
N SER A 145 1.32 -11.91 -4.64
CA SER A 145 2.79 -11.88 -4.62
C SER A 145 3.42 -11.76 -6.01
N GLN A 146 2.88 -12.44 -7.02
CA GLN A 146 3.39 -12.33 -8.39
C GLN A 146 3.08 -10.96 -9.03
N PHE A 147 1.88 -10.41 -8.79
CA PHE A 147 1.53 -9.05 -9.20
C PHE A 147 2.46 -8.03 -8.57
N LEU A 148 2.64 -8.09 -7.26
CA LEU A 148 3.52 -7.21 -6.49
C LEU A 148 4.99 -7.35 -6.90
N ARG A 149 5.43 -8.56 -7.22
CA ARG A 149 6.76 -8.82 -7.80
C ARG A 149 6.95 -8.04 -9.11
N GLN A 150 6.00 -8.11 -10.04
CA GLN A 150 6.08 -7.36 -11.30
C GLN A 150 6.12 -5.85 -11.06
N VAL A 151 5.33 -5.36 -10.10
CA VAL A 151 5.35 -3.94 -9.69
C VAL A 151 6.73 -3.54 -9.21
N LEU A 152 7.31 -4.27 -8.24
CA LEU A 152 8.59 -3.91 -7.62
C LEU A 152 9.79 -4.02 -8.55
N LEU A 153 9.82 -5.05 -9.42
CA LEU A 153 10.97 -5.29 -10.30
C LEU A 153 10.96 -4.47 -11.59
N HIS A 154 9.79 -3.96 -11.99
CA HIS A 154 9.62 -3.25 -13.26
C HIS A 154 9.01 -1.84 -13.09
N ALA A 155 9.08 -1.27 -11.87
CA ALA A 155 8.59 0.07 -11.61
C ALA A 155 9.44 1.11 -12.36
N ASP A 156 8.83 1.83 -13.28
CA ASP A 156 9.37 3.06 -13.85
C ASP A 156 8.95 4.29 -13.02
N PHE A 157 9.47 5.45 -13.36
CA PHE A 157 9.14 6.71 -12.66
C PHE A 157 7.63 7.00 -12.64
N GLN A 158 6.92 6.73 -13.73
CA GLN A 158 5.49 6.97 -13.83
C GLN A 158 4.70 6.01 -12.92
N LEU A 159 5.12 4.74 -12.86
CA LEU A 159 4.54 3.76 -11.97
C LEU A 159 4.80 4.12 -10.50
N VAL A 160 6.04 4.49 -10.15
CA VAL A 160 6.38 4.94 -8.79
C VAL A 160 5.52 6.14 -8.37
N LYS A 161 5.33 7.13 -9.26
CA LYS A 161 4.46 8.28 -9.00
C LYS A 161 3.01 7.85 -8.75
N ARG A 162 2.48 6.89 -9.52
CA ARG A 162 1.10 6.36 -9.35
C ARG A 162 0.96 5.57 -8.06
N ILE A 163 1.94 4.72 -7.72
CA ILE A 163 2.01 4.00 -6.45
C ILE A 163 1.93 4.98 -5.28
N TYR A 164 2.74 6.03 -5.32
CA TYR A 164 2.75 7.07 -4.29
C TYR A 164 1.40 7.79 -4.17
N GLN A 165 0.75 8.11 -5.30
CA GLN A 165 -0.58 8.73 -5.32
C GLN A 165 -1.66 7.78 -4.75
N ALA A 166 -1.59 6.49 -5.10
CA ALA A 166 -2.52 5.47 -4.61
C ALA A 166 -2.37 5.25 -3.11
N SER A 167 -1.14 5.13 -2.60
CA SER A 167 -0.84 4.99 -1.18
C SER A 167 -1.39 6.18 -0.38
N ARG A 168 -1.15 7.42 -0.85
CA ARG A 168 -1.70 8.62 -0.20
C ARG A 168 -3.22 8.57 -0.07
N TRP A 169 -3.90 8.05 -1.08
CA TRP A 169 -5.36 7.98 -1.07
C TRP A 169 -5.88 6.99 -0.03
N VAL A 170 -5.32 5.80 0.07
CA VAL A 170 -5.65 4.80 1.10
C VAL A 170 -5.49 5.38 2.50
N HIS A 171 -4.43 6.17 2.73
CA HIS A 171 -4.14 6.76 4.03
C HIS A 171 -4.96 8.02 4.37
N GLN A 172 -5.48 8.76 3.39
CA GLN A 172 -6.31 9.96 3.64
C GLN A 172 -7.70 9.63 4.20
N SER A 173 -8.19 8.41 4.04
CA SER A 173 -9.53 8.02 4.47
C SER A 173 -9.71 7.84 5.98
N ASN A 174 -8.63 7.92 6.78
CA ASN A 174 -8.65 7.57 8.20
C ASN A 174 -8.13 8.70 9.13
N ASN A 175 -8.77 9.86 9.10
CA ASN A 175 -8.31 11.09 9.79
C ASN A 175 -8.39 11.09 11.35
N LEU A 176 -8.85 10.04 12.01
CA LEU A 176 -9.23 10.13 13.45
C LEU A 176 -8.10 9.89 14.46
N ASP A 177 -6.92 9.40 14.05
CA ASP A 177 -5.88 9.01 15.01
C ASP A 177 -4.46 9.55 14.74
N GLN A 178 -4.32 10.56 13.88
CA GLN A 178 -3.00 11.19 13.63
C GLN A 178 -2.36 11.75 14.90
N GLU A 179 -3.15 12.34 15.80
CA GLU A 179 -2.66 12.93 17.04
C GLU A 179 -2.13 11.85 18.01
N LYS A 180 -2.86 10.76 18.16
CA LYS A 180 -2.41 9.61 19.00
C LYS A 180 -1.14 8.98 18.44
N LEU A 181 -1.04 8.87 17.13
CA LEU A 181 0.14 8.36 16.46
C LEU A 181 1.35 9.25 16.71
N LEU A 182 1.20 10.53 16.48
CA LEU A 182 2.26 11.50 16.72
C LEU A 182 2.73 11.39 18.18
N THR A 183 1.80 11.37 19.13
CA THR A 183 2.09 11.19 20.55
C THR A 183 2.83 9.88 20.83
N TYR A 184 2.43 8.78 20.15
CA TYR A 184 3.11 7.50 20.31
C TYR A 184 4.56 7.56 19.81
N PHE A 185 4.82 8.11 18.62
CA PHE A 185 6.18 8.24 18.10
C PHE A 185 7.04 9.20 18.91
N GLU A 186 6.47 10.33 19.36
CA GLU A 186 7.16 11.30 20.22
C GLU A 186 7.64 10.70 21.55
N LYS A 187 6.92 9.72 22.08
CA LYS A 187 7.33 8.99 23.29
C LYS A 187 8.66 8.24 23.09
N TYR A 188 8.91 7.73 21.91
CA TYR A 188 10.03 6.81 21.65
C TYR A 188 11.16 7.45 20.84
N LEU A 189 10.88 8.38 19.93
CA LEU A 189 11.86 8.95 19.01
C LEU A 189 12.42 10.30 19.48
N VAL A 190 13.70 10.54 19.19
CA VAL A 190 14.38 11.85 19.44
C VAL A 190 14.36 12.73 18.19
N ILE A 191 13.30 12.66 17.40
CA ILE A 191 13.10 13.49 16.21
C ILE A 191 11.96 14.46 16.42
N GLU A 192 11.96 15.59 15.71
CA GLU A 192 10.88 16.56 15.78
C GLU A 192 9.61 15.98 15.14
N GLN A 193 8.44 16.38 15.64
CA GLN A 193 7.13 15.94 15.13
C GLN A 193 7.00 16.07 13.61
N LYS A 194 7.55 17.15 13.04
CA LYS A 194 7.55 17.39 11.58
C LYS A 194 8.32 16.32 10.78
N ASP A 195 9.25 15.60 11.43
CA ASP A 195 10.13 14.61 10.80
C ASP A 195 9.64 13.16 10.99
N ILE A 196 8.57 12.95 11.78
CA ILE A 196 7.99 11.60 11.96
C ILE A 196 7.56 11.00 10.61
N GLY A 197 6.98 11.82 9.71
CA GLY A 197 6.64 11.39 8.36
C GLY A 197 7.84 10.88 7.57
N ASN A 198 8.98 11.59 7.63
CA ASN A 198 10.22 11.18 6.99
C ASN A 198 10.78 9.88 7.57
N PHE A 199 10.68 9.70 8.90
CA PHE A 199 11.06 8.45 9.57
C PHE A 199 10.27 7.26 9.03
N ILE A 200 8.96 7.40 8.87
CA ILE A 200 8.11 6.33 8.37
C ILE A 200 8.32 6.07 6.88
N GLU A 201 8.55 7.10 6.07
CA GLU A 201 8.98 6.92 4.68
C GLU A 201 10.28 6.11 4.61
N PHE A 202 11.25 6.42 5.47
CA PHE A 202 12.51 5.68 5.53
C PHE A 202 12.33 4.24 6.01
N TYR A 203 11.47 4.01 6.99
CA TYR A 203 11.09 2.67 7.43
C TYR A 203 10.51 1.84 6.27
N HIS A 204 9.57 2.38 5.50
CA HIS A 204 9.01 1.69 4.33
C HIS A 204 10.03 1.51 3.20
N PHE A 205 10.96 2.45 3.04
CA PHE A 205 12.08 2.26 2.10
C PHE A 205 12.94 1.06 2.51
N VAL A 206 13.25 0.90 3.78
CA VAL A 206 13.98 -0.26 4.29
C VAL A 206 13.23 -1.56 4.02
N LEU A 207 11.91 -1.61 4.30
CA LEU A 207 11.04 -2.76 3.99
C LEU A 207 11.07 -3.12 2.50
N THR A 208 10.76 -2.15 1.64
CA THR A 208 10.70 -2.34 0.19
C THR A 208 12.05 -2.82 -0.36
N HIS A 209 13.16 -2.29 0.17
CA HIS A 209 14.49 -2.73 -0.23
C HIS A 209 14.80 -4.18 0.20
N CYS A 210 14.40 -4.60 1.41
CA CYS A 210 14.56 -6.00 1.86
C CYS A 210 13.76 -6.95 0.96
N ILE A 211 12.50 -6.62 0.68
CA ILE A 211 11.61 -7.39 -0.20
C ILE A 211 12.20 -7.49 -1.61
N THR A 212 12.65 -6.37 -2.18
CA THR A 212 13.26 -6.36 -3.52
C THR A 212 14.49 -7.26 -3.57
N LYS A 213 15.35 -7.22 -2.54
CA LYS A 213 16.51 -8.13 -2.44
C LYS A 213 16.07 -9.59 -2.36
N ALA A 214 15.05 -9.91 -1.56
CA ALA A 214 14.52 -11.27 -1.45
C ALA A 214 13.99 -11.77 -2.80
N LEU A 215 13.25 -10.93 -3.52
CA LEU A 215 12.72 -11.28 -4.86
C LEU A 215 13.83 -11.49 -5.90
N VAL A 216 14.88 -10.68 -5.88
CA VAL A 216 16.01 -10.79 -6.84
C VAL A 216 16.87 -12.01 -6.54
N ASN A 217 17.12 -12.30 -5.26
CA ASN A 217 18.02 -13.39 -4.86
C ASN A 217 17.30 -14.70 -4.53
N HIS A 218 15.97 -14.76 -4.72
CA HIS A 218 15.14 -15.93 -4.41
C HIS A 218 15.27 -16.40 -2.95
N TRP A 219 15.32 -15.43 -2.03
CA TRP A 219 15.38 -15.68 -0.60
C TRP A 219 14.07 -16.21 -0.05
N THR A 220 14.16 -16.89 1.09
CA THR A 220 12.99 -17.31 1.86
C THR A 220 12.34 -16.12 2.57
N LEU A 221 11.16 -16.33 3.12
CA LEU A 221 10.49 -15.38 4.01
C LEU A 221 11.38 -15.04 5.21
N ASP A 222 11.94 -16.06 5.85
CA ASP A 222 12.80 -15.94 7.04
C ASP A 222 14.06 -15.12 6.74
N ASP A 223 14.75 -15.36 5.62
CA ASP A 223 15.92 -14.57 5.20
C ASP A 223 15.58 -13.08 5.05
N CYS A 224 14.39 -12.79 4.50
CA CYS A 224 13.94 -11.41 4.29
C CYS A 224 13.62 -10.74 5.63
N GLN A 225 12.94 -11.44 6.54
CA GLN A 225 12.59 -10.94 7.87
C GLN A 225 13.85 -10.69 8.71
N GLU A 226 14.82 -11.61 8.71
CA GLU A 226 16.09 -11.44 9.41
C GLU A 226 16.84 -10.19 8.93
N LEU A 227 16.96 -10.01 7.61
CA LEU A 227 17.58 -8.80 7.05
C LEU A 227 16.83 -7.54 7.46
N PHE A 228 15.49 -7.57 7.44
CA PHE A 228 14.67 -6.44 7.84
C PHE A 228 14.88 -6.07 9.30
N GLU A 229 14.83 -7.04 10.23
CA GLU A 229 15.05 -6.82 11.66
C GLU A 229 16.44 -6.22 11.95
N GLN A 230 17.48 -6.75 11.29
CA GLN A 230 18.83 -6.20 11.40
C GLN A 230 18.88 -4.71 11.00
N ARG A 231 18.27 -4.35 9.89
CA ARG A 231 18.26 -2.97 9.38
C ARG A 231 17.40 -2.05 10.22
N LEU A 232 16.25 -2.53 10.68
CA LEU A 232 15.40 -1.80 11.60
C LEU A 232 16.16 -1.48 12.90
N GLN A 233 16.94 -2.44 13.42
CA GLN A 233 17.77 -2.19 14.59
C GLN A 233 18.81 -1.09 14.35
N TRP A 234 19.41 -1.01 13.17
CA TRP A 234 20.34 0.07 12.84
C TRP A 234 19.63 1.43 12.74
N LEU A 235 18.46 1.46 12.12
CA LEU A 235 17.63 2.66 12.05
C LEU A 235 17.27 3.17 13.46
N LEU A 236 16.78 2.29 14.31
CA LEU A 236 16.35 2.65 15.66
C LEU A 236 17.51 3.11 16.56
N LYS A 237 18.70 2.53 16.46
CA LYS A 237 19.88 2.96 17.23
C LYS A 237 20.22 4.44 17.07
N GLY A 238 19.91 5.04 15.91
CA GLY A 238 20.15 6.46 15.66
C GLY A 238 18.98 7.39 16.01
N THR A 239 17.80 6.84 16.27
CA THR A 239 16.54 7.62 16.41
C THR A 239 15.82 7.43 17.75
N LEU A 240 16.12 6.36 18.49
CA LEU A 240 15.53 6.14 19.81
C LEU A 240 16.14 7.05 20.86
N ARG A 241 15.35 7.42 21.87
CA ARG A 241 15.85 8.10 23.06
C ARG A 241 16.84 7.19 23.81
N ARG A 242 17.91 7.80 24.37
CA ARG A 242 18.98 7.03 25.06
C ARG A 242 18.45 6.20 26.23
N GLU A 243 17.42 6.67 26.90
CA GLU A 243 16.79 5.97 28.01
C GLU A 243 16.16 4.64 27.60
N ILE A 244 15.76 4.52 26.33
CA ILE A 244 15.10 3.34 25.76
C ILE A 244 16.13 2.34 25.21
N LEU A 245 17.37 2.78 24.92
CA LEU A 245 18.44 1.92 24.40
C LEU A 245 19.11 1.04 25.45
N ASN A 246 18.91 1.35 26.76
CA ASN A 246 19.57 0.69 27.86
C ASN A 246 18.71 -0.38 28.57
N ASP A 247 17.47 -0.58 28.12
CA ASP A 247 16.56 -1.65 28.52
C ASP A 247 16.57 -2.78 27.46
#